data_e00f2d8a5b46803b4312d4b417690491
#
_entry.id   e00f2d8a5b46803b4312d4b417690491
#
_cell.length_a   1.000
_cell.length_b   1.000
_cell.length_c   1.000
_cell.angle_alpha   90.00
_cell.angle_beta   90.00
_cell.angle_gamma   90.00
#
_symmetry.space_group_name_H-M   'P 1'
#
loop_
_entity.id
_entity.type
_entity.pdbx_description
1 polymer ?
#
loop_
_entity_poly.entity_id
_entity_poly.type
_entity_poly.pdbx_seq_one_letter_code
_entity_poly.pdbx_strand_id
1 'polypeptide(L)'
;MSERLQPGDEAPAFTLPDADGNEVSLADHKGRKVIVYFYPAALTPGCTKQACDFTDNLELLAGAGYDVIGISPDKPEKLARFREAESLKVTLLADPEKQVLDAYAAYGEKKNYGKTYMGVIRSTIVVDEQGKVEHALYNVRATGHVAKIIKDLGI
;
A
#
# COMPACT_ATOMS: atom_id res chain seq x y z
N MET A 1 -13.48 5.95 13.04
CA MET A 1 -12.80 6.07 11.75
C MET A 1 -11.76 7.17 11.81
N SER A 2 -10.60 6.91 11.28
CA SER A 2 -9.54 7.91 11.21
C SER A 2 -9.80 8.90 10.09
N GLU A 3 -9.33 10.12 10.25
CA GLU A 3 -9.39 11.10 9.20
C GLU A 3 -8.31 10.82 8.15
N ARG A 4 -8.55 11.21 6.91
CA ARG A 4 -7.57 11.07 5.84
C ARG A 4 -6.31 11.87 6.15
N LEU A 5 -5.16 11.26 5.86
CA LEU A 5 -3.87 11.89 6.05
C LEU A 5 -3.63 12.97 5.00
N GLN A 6 -2.82 13.96 5.37
CA GLN A 6 -2.44 15.04 4.46
C GLN A 6 -0.92 15.21 4.49
N PRO A 7 -0.33 15.82 3.45
CA PRO A 7 1.10 16.11 3.45
C PRO A 7 1.49 16.90 4.71
N GLY A 8 2.57 16.48 5.35
CA GLY A 8 3.05 17.05 6.61
C GLY A 8 2.60 16.30 7.86
N ASP A 9 1.57 15.46 7.77
CA ASP A 9 1.14 14.63 8.90
C ASP A 9 2.18 13.57 9.20
N GLU A 10 2.26 13.12 10.44
CA GLU A 10 3.05 11.94 10.77
C GLU A 10 2.35 10.69 10.25
N ALA A 11 3.08 9.84 9.52
CA ALA A 11 2.55 8.56 9.08
C ALA A 11 2.38 7.65 10.30
N PRO A 12 1.20 7.04 10.52
CA PRO A 12 1.01 6.13 11.65
C PRO A 12 2.02 4.98 11.61
N ALA A 13 2.63 4.69 12.75
CA ALA A 13 3.55 3.57 12.90
C ALA A 13 2.79 2.26 12.77
N PHE A 14 3.45 1.25 12.22
CA PHE A 14 2.87 -0.09 12.13
C PHE A 14 3.94 -1.16 12.19
N THR A 15 3.53 -2.35 12.59
CA THR A 15 4.31 -3.58 12.49
C THR A 15 3.35 -4.69 12.08
N LEU A 16 3.59 -5.27 10.91
CA LEU A 16 2.72 -6.30 10.34
C LEU A 16 3.55 -7.46 9.79
N PRO A 17 2.99 -8.67 9.76
CA PRO A 17 3.69 -9.81 9.16
C PRO A 17 3.68 -9.71 7.64
N ASP A 18 4.77 -10.13 7.02
CA ASP A 18 4.87 -10.26 5.57
C ASP A 18 4.36 -11.64 5.12
N ALA A 19 4.54 -11.95 3.84
CA ALA A 19 4.09 -13.22 3.25
C ALA A 19 4.78 -14.44 3.87
N ASP A 20 5.94 -14.27 4.48
CA ASP A 20 6.70 -15.35 5.11
C ASP A 20 6.50 -15.38 6.63
N GLY A 21 5.66 -14.50 7.17
CA GLY A 21 5.38 -14.40 8.60
C GLY A 21 6.39 -13.58 9.39
N ASN A 22 7.34 -12.94 8.72
CA ASN A 22 8.32 -12.06 9.37
C ASN A 22 7.71 -10.67 9.60
N GLU A 23 7.96 -10.09 10.77
CA GLU A 23 7.45 -8.77 11.07
C GLU A 23 8.22 -7.67 10.34
N VAL A 24 7.48 -6.73 9.74
CA VAL A 24 8.02 -5.56 9.05
C VAL A 24 7.38 -4.32 9.65
N SER A 25 8.19 -3.36 10.03
CA SER A 25 7.73 -2.10 10.62
C SER A 25 8.04 -0.93 9.69
N LEU A 26 7.20 0.09 9.73
CA LEU A 26 7.50 1.34 9.01
C LEU A 26 8.85 1.91 9.44
N ALA A 27 9.17 1.82 10.74
CA ALA A 27 10.43 2.31 11.29
C ALA A 27 11.67 1.65 10.67
N ASP A 28 11.54 0.44 10.12
CA ASP A 28 12.65 -0.25 9.45
C ASP A 28 13.12 0.47 8.19
N HIS A 29 12.28 1.36 7.66
CA HIS A 29 12.58 2.11 6.43
C HIS A 29 13.00 3.56 6.72
N LYS A 30 13.26 3.91 7.98
CA LYS A 30 13.70 5.26 8.34
C LYS A 30 14.98 5.63 7.58
N GLY A 31 15.03 6.82 7.02
CA GLY A 31 16.13 7.26 6.15
C GLY A 31 15.89 6.98 4.67
N ARG A 32 14.81 6.28 4.33
CA ARG A 32 14.38 6.09 2.95
C ARG A 32 12.92 6.53 2.81
N LYS A 33 12.54 6.89 1.60
CA LYS A 33 11.13 7.16 1.30
C LYS A 33 10.40 5.84 1.08
N VAL A 34 9.12 5.79 1.46
CA VAL A 34 8.31 4.56 1.34
C VAL A 34 7.00 4.89 0.65
N ILE A 35 6.67 4.11 -0.36
CA ILE A 35 5.35 4.12 -0.98
C ILE A 35 4.55 3.01 -0.31
N VAL A 36 3.56 3.39 0.52
CA VAL A 36 2.67 2.44 1.18
C VAL A 36 1.34 2.46 0.43
N TYR A 37 0.98 1.35 -0.20
CA TYR A 37 -0.29 1.29 -0.91
C TYR A 37 -1.21 0.24 -0.29
N PHE A 38 -2.50 0.54 -0.29
CA PHE A 38 -3.54 -0.30 0.30
C PHE A 38 -4.45 -0.82 -0.81
N TYR A 39 -4.73 -2.13 -0.78
CA TYR A 39 -5.55 -2.77 -1.80
C TYR A 39 -6.50 -3.78 -1.16
N PRO A 40 -7.69 -4.01 -1.78
CA PRO A 40 -8.76 -4.79 -1.12
C PRO A 40 -8.47 -6.27 -0.97
N ALA A 41 -7.89 -6.93 -1.98
CA ALA A 41 -7.73 -8.38 -1.91
C ALA A 41 -6.68 -8.89 -2.89
N ALA A 42 -5.76 -9.72 -2.40
CA ALA A 42 -4.80 -10.44 -3.21
C ALA A 42 -5.54 -11.36 -4.21
N LEU A 43 -4.89 -11.68 -5.31
CA LEU A 43 -5.40 -12.60 -6.35
C LEU A 43 -6.64 -12.09 -7.09
N THR A 44 -6.93 -10.80 -7.02
CA THR A 44 -7.97 -10.15 -7.83
C THR A 44 -7.34 -9.39 -8.99
N PRO A 45 -8.05 -9.21 -10.13
CA PRO A 45 -7.44 -8.61 -11.33
C PRO A 45 -6.84 -7.22 -11.12
N GLY A 46 -7.57 -6.30 -10.48
CA GLY A 46 -7.08 -4.94 -10.25
C GLY A 46 -5.88 -4.90 -9.32
N CYS A 47 -5.91 -5.66 -8.24
CA CYS A 47 -4.81 -5.72 -7.29
C CYS A 47 -3.59 -6.40 -7.91
N THR A 48 -3.78 -7.41 -8.73
CA THR A 48 -2.71 -8.07 -9.49
C THR A 48 -2.04 -7.07 -10.43
N LYS A 49 -2.83 -6.31 -11.20
CA LYS A 49 -2.31 -5.31 -12.12
C LYS A 49 -1.45 -4.27 -11.38
N GLN A 50 -1.94 -3.75 -10.26
CA GLN A 50 -1.23 -2.76 -9.47
C GLN A 50 0.08 -3.33 -8.90
N ALA A 51 0.05 -4.53 -8.34
CA ALA A 51 1.23 -5.17 -7.77
C ALA A 51 2.28 -5.50 -8.83
N CYS A 52 1.86 -5.95 -10.00
CA CYS A 52 2.77 -6.22 -11.11
C CYS A 52 3.40 -4.92 -11.63
N ASP A 53 2.63 -3.85 -11.75
CA ASP A 53 3.16 -2.56 -12.18
C ASP A 53 4.20 -2.03 -11.19
N PHE A 54 3.98 -2.18 -9.89
CA PHE A 54 4.99 -1.82 -8.89
C PHE A 54 6.24 -2.71 -9.01
N THR A 55 6.05 -4.02 -9.18
CA THR A 55 7.17 -4.95 -9.34
C THR A 55 8.01 -4.60 -10.57
N ASP A 56 7.36 -4.28 -11.69
CA ASP A 56 8.04 -3.91 -12.93
C ASP A 56 8.85 -2.61 -12.81
N ASN A 57 8.45 -1.72 -11.91
CA ASN A 57 9.10 -0.44 -11.72
C ASN A 57 9.92 -0.37 -10.41
N LEU A 58 10.09 -1.51 -9.74
CA LEU A 58 10.71 -1.53 -8.42
C LEU A 58 12.17 -1.06 -8.43
N GLU A 59 12.96 -1.45 -9.45
CA GLU A 59 14.33 -1.00 -9.59
C GLU A 59 14.42 0.51 -9.81
N LEU A 60 13.54 1.06 -10.63
CA LEU A 60 13.48 2.49 -10.87
C LEU A 60 13.16 3.24 -9.57
N LEU A 61 12.16 2.77 -8.83
CA LEU A 61 11.75 3.39 -7.58
C LEU A 61 12.85 3.27 -6.51
N ALA A 62 13.46 2.09 -6.37
CA ALA A 62 14.55 1.87 -5.42
C ALA A 62 15.75 2.77 -5.72
N GLY A 63 16.10 2.92 -7.00
CA GLY A 63 17.18 3.82 -7.44
C GLY A 63 16.90 5.28 -7.14
N ALA A 64 15.63 5.67 -7.05
CA ALA A 64 15.21 7.02 -6.67
C ALA A 64 15.05 7.20 -5.16
N GLY A 65 15.30 6.16 -4.35
CA GLY A 65 15.24 6.23 -2.89
C GLY A 65 13.92 5.79 -2.28
N TYR A 66 13.07 5.09 -3.03
CA TYR A 66 11.76 4.64 -2.56
C TYR A 66 11.71 3.14 -2.34
N ASP A 67 11.21 2.73 -1.18
CA ASP A 67 10.78 1.35 -0.94
C ASP A 67 9.27 1.27 -1.19
N VAL A 68 8.75 0.08 -1.51
CA VAL A 68 7.33 -0.12 -1.79
C VAL A 68 6.78 -1.20 -0.87
N ILE A 69 5.69 -0.87 -0.17
CA ILE A 69 4.99 -1.80 0.72
C ILE A 69 3.51 -1.82 0.32
N GLY A 70 2.97 -3.02 0.07
CA GLY A 70 1.54 -3.21 -0.16
C GLY A 70 0.89 -3.83 1.07
N ILE A 71 -0.25 -3.29 1.49
CA ILE A 71 -0.99 -3.76 2.68
C ILE A 71 -2.42 -4.12 2.28
N SER A 72 -2.87 -5.30 2.70
CA SER A 72 -4.25 -5.75 2.49
C SER A 72 -4.77 -6.47 3.74
N PRO A 73 -6.09 -6.69 3.85
CA PRO A 73 -6.65 -7.46 4.97
C PRO A 73 -6.50 -8.98 4.81
N ASP A 74 -5.75 -9.42 3.83
CA ASP A 74 -5.49 -10.83 3.61
C ASP A 74 -4.53 -11.40 4.67
N LYS A 75 -4.58 -12.72 4.85
CA LYS A 75 -3.64 -13.42 5.73
C LYS A 75 -2.31 -13.68 5.02
N PRO A 76 -1.21 -13.89 5.78
CA PRO A 76 0.11 -14.12 5.17
C PRO A 76 0.14 -15.26 4.14
N GLU A 77 -0.60 -16.35 4.38
CA GLU A 77 -0.65 -17.48 3.47
C GLU A 77 -1.18 -17.10 2.10
N LYS A 78 -2.20 -16.24 2.07
CA LYS A 78 -2.77 -15.76 0.80
C LYS A 78 -1.80 -14.84 0.09
N LEU A 79 -1.07 -14.01 0.83
CA LEU A 79 -0.04 -13.13 0.27
C LEU A 79 1.10 -13.93 -0.34
N ALA A 80 1.50 -15.04 0.29
CA ALA A 80 2.52 -15.93 -0.26
C ALA A 80 2.07 -16.52 -1.59
N ARG A 81 0.82 -16.97 -1.69
CA ARG A 81 0.25 -17.47 -2.95
C ARG A 81 0.21 -16.39 -4.03
N PHE A 82 -0.16 -15.18 -3.66
CA PHE A 82 -0.20 -14.04 -4.57
C PHE A 82 1.19 -13.72 -5.09
N ARG A 83 2.18 -13.64 -4.20
CA ARG A 83 3.57 -13.38 -4.56
C ARG A 83 4.09 -14.41 -5.57
N GLU A 84 3.85 -15.69 -5.30
CA GLU A 84 4.33 -16.78 -6.16
C GLU A 84 3.59 -16.85 -7.49
N ALA A 85 2.28 -16.66 -7.47
CA ALA A 85 1.48 -16.71 -8.69
C ALA A 85 1.87 -15.65 -9.71
N GLU A 86 2.27 -14.44 -9.24
CA GLU A 86 2.58 -13.30 -10.08
C GLU A 86 4.05 -12.88 -10.05
N SER A 87 4.90 -13.65 -9.39
CA SER A 87 6.34 -13.34 -9.24
C SER A 87 6.59 -11.94 -8.71
N LEU A 88 5.83 -11.57 -7.68
CA LEU A 88 5.91 -10.23 -7.11
C LEU A 88 7.18 -10.05 -6.28
N LYS A 89 7.76 -8.85 -6.37
CA LYS A 89 8.98 -8.49 -5.63
C LYS A 89 8.74 -7.38 -4.62
N VAL A 90 7.55 -6.79 -4.61
CA VAL A 90 7.19 -5.80 -3.60
C VAL A 90 6.95 -6.47 -2.25
N THR A 91 7.20 -5.75 -1.17
CA THR A 91 6.90 -6.25 0.18
C THR A 91 5.38 -6.23 0.38
N LEU A 92 4.80 -7.38 0.70
CA LEU A 92 3.36 -7.51 0.96
C LEU A 92 3.16 -7.80 2.43
N LEU A 93 2.33 -6.98 3.10
CA LEU A 93 2.03 -7.10 4.52
C LEU A 93 0.57 -7.44 4.75
N ALA A 94 0.31 -8.26 5.75
CA ALA A 94 -1.02 -8.73 6.11
C ALA A 94 -1.59 -7.90 7.27
N ASP A 95 -2.81 -7.37 7.10
CA ASP A 95 -3.53 -6.63 8.13
C ASP A 95 -4.96 -7.18 8.26
N PRO A 96 -5.12 -8.48 8.66
CA PRO A 96 -6.43 -9.10 8.69
C PRO A 96 -7.39 -8.45 9.68
N GLU A 97 -6.89 -7.79 10.71
CA GLU A 97 -7.72 -7.09 11.69
C GLU A 97 -8.04 -5.64 11.27
N LYS A 98 -7.46 -5.16 10.18
CA LYS A 98 -7.73 -3.85 9.57
C LYS A 98 -7.34 -2.67 10.46
N GLN A 99 -6.43 -2.87 11.41
CA GLN A 99 -5.98 -1.82 12.31
C GLN A 99 -5.15 -0.75 11.59
N VAL A 100 -4.21 -1.18 10.78
CA VAL A 100 -3.36 -0.26 10.00
C VAL A 100 -4.16 0.38 8.87
N LEU A 101 -5.02 -0.40 8.20
CA LEU A 101 -5.93 0.14 7.20
C LEU A 101 -6.77 1.28 7.77
N ASP A 102 -7.32 1.11 8.97
CA ASP A 102 -8.11 2.14 9.62
C ASP A 102 -7.24 3.34 10.02
N ALA A 103 -6.06 3.09 10.59
CA ALA A 103 -5.15 4.17 11.00
C ALA A 103 -4.75 5.07 9.83
N TYR A 104 -4.66 4.51 8.62
CA TYR A 104 -4.32 5.27 7.41
C TYR A 104 -5.57 5.78 6.68
N ALA A 105 -6.76 5.62 7.26
CA ALA A 105 -8.04 5.98 6.64
C ALA A 105 -8.29 5.28 5.30
N ALA A 106 -7.70 4.09 5.12
CA ALA A 106 -7.84 3.28 3.91
C ALA A 106 -8.94 2.22 4.03
N TYR A 107 -9.74 2.28 5.10
CA TYR A 107 -10.89 1.41 5.31
C TYR A 107 -12.08 2.26 5.74
N GLY A 108 -13.20 2.09 5.09
CA GLY A 108 -14.39 2.90 5.40
C GLY A 108 -15.55 2.60 4.48
N GLU A 109 -16.51 3.50 4.46
CA GLU A 109 -17.69 3.34 3.63
C GLU A 109 -17.36 3.47 2.15
N LYS A 110 -17.89 2.52 1.37
CA LYS A 110 -17.83 2.53 -0.08
C LYS A 110 -19.24 2.41 -0.63
N LYS A 111 -19.49 3.06 -1.76
CA LYS A 111 -20.77 2.98 -2.45
C LYS A 111 -20.59 2.25 -3.78
N ASN A 112 -21.50 1.31 -4.05
CA ASN A 112 -21.50 0.56 -5.29
C ASN A 112 -22.95 0.25 -5.67
N TYR A 113 -23.39 0.72 -6.82
CA TYR A 113 -24.76 0.53 -7.31
C TYR A 113 -25.84 0.94 -6.29
N GLY A 114 -25.63 2.08 -5.61
CA GLY A 114 -26.57 2.59 -4.63
C GLY A 114 -26.53 1.91 -3.26
N LYS A 115 -25.66 0.91 -3.08
CA LYS A 115 -25.47 0.23 -1.81
C LYS A 115 -24.21 0.75 -1.10
N THR A 116 -24.32 0.91 0.20
CA THR A 116 -23.20 1.32 1.05
C THR A 116 -22.67 0.10 1.80
N TYR A 117 -21.36 -0.10 1.81
CA TYR A 117 -20.71 -1.18 2.54
C TYR A 117 -19.35 -0.73 3.05
N MET A 118 -18.83 -1.44 4.06
CA MET A 118 -17.47 -1.18 4.56
C MET A 118 -16.46 -1.97 3.76
N GLY A 119 -15.37 -1.33 3.39
CA GLY A 119 -14.33 -2.00 2.62
C GLY A 119 -13.07 -1.17 2.52
N VAL A 120 -12.05 -1.75 1.89
CA VAL A 120 -10.78 -1.08 1.67
C VAL A 120 -10.95 -0.01 0.60
N ILE A 121 -10.53 1.19 0.94
CA ILE A 121 -10.44 2.30 0.00
C ILE A 121 -9.02 2.24 -0.57
N ARG A 122 -8.90 1.90 -1.86
CA ARG A 122 -7.59 1.80 -2.53
C ARG A 122 -6.88 3.14 -2.42
N SER A 123 -5.75 3.16 -1.72
CA SER A 123 -5.06 4.39 -1.35
C SER A 123 -3.56 4.20 -1.46
N THR A 124 -2.83 5.29 -1.64
CA THR A 124 -1.37 5.28 -1.63
C THR A 124 -0.86 6.46 -0.83
N ILE A 125 -0.05 6.17 0.16
CA ILE A 125 0.56 7.17 1.02
C ILE A 125 2.07 7.12 0.80
N VAL A 126 2.66 8.24 0.39
CA VAL A 126 4.12 8.34 0.24
C VAL A 126 4.68 8.97 1.50
N VAL A 127 5.58 8.26 2.15
CA VAL A 127 6.19 8.66 3.43
C VAL A 127 7.63 9.07 3.17
N ASP A 128 8.05 10.20 3.71
CA ASP A 128 9.41 10.69 3.53
C ASP A 128 10.40 10.01 4.49
N GLU A 129 11.69 10.37 4.42
CA GLU A 129 12.76 9.76 5.21
C GLU A 129 12.60 10.00 6.71
N GLN A 130 11.80 10.98 7.10
CA GLN A 130 11.57 11.36 8.50
C GLN A 130 10.26 10.77 9.05
N GLY A 131 9.55 9.97 8.24
CA GLY A 131 8.29 9.36 8.67
C GLY A 131 7.07 10.26 8.51
N LYS A 132 7.19 11.32 7.74
CA LYS A 132 6.07 12.23 7.47
C LYS A 132 5.47 11.97 6.11
N VAL A 133 4.17 12.22 5.98
CA VAL A 133 3.44 12.06 4.72
C VAL A 133 3.91 13.13 3.73
N GLU A 134 4.36 12.69 2.56
CA GLU A 134 4.73 13.56 1.44
C GLU A 134 3.57 13.68 0.45
N HIS A 135 2.90 12.57 0.16
CA HIS A 135 1.70 12.52 -0.69
C HIS A 135 0.68 11.59 -0.07
N ALA A 136 -0.59 11.94 -0.17
CA ALA A 136 -1.69 11.10 0.30
C ALA A 136 -2.75 11.04 -0.80
N LEU A 137 -2.88 9.88 -1.45
CA LEU A 137 -3.79 9.67 -2.56
C LEU A 137 -4.83 8.64 -2.15
N TYR A 138 -6.08 9.07 -2.07
CA TYR A 138 -7.18 8.22 -1.66
C TYR A 138 -8.11 7.93 -2.83
N ASN A 139 -8.77 6.78 -2.77
CA ASN A 139 -9.75 6.36 -3.76
C ASN A 139 -9.16 6.34 -5.18
N VAL A 140 -7.98 5.73 -5.31
CA VAL A 140 -7.24 5.65 -6.57
C VAL A 140 -7.68 4.43 -7.38
N ARG A 141 -7.43 4.46 -8.69
CA ARG A 141 -7.69 3.34 -9.58
C ARG A 141 -6.45 2.45 -9.68
N ALA A 142 -6.66 1.14 -9.83
CA ALA A 142 -5.55 0.20 -9.99
C ALA A 142 -4.81 0.41 -11.32
N THR A 143 -5.55 0.65 -12.40
CA THR A 143 -4.96 0.81 -13.74
C THR A 143 -4.34 2.19 -13.90
N GLY A 144 -3.07 2.22 -14.30
CA GLY A 144 -2.33 3.46 -14.55
C GLY A 144 -1.85 4.18 -13.31
N HIS A 145 -2.13 3.66 -12.12
CA HIS A 145 -1.79 4.32 -10.86
C HIS A 145 -0.27 4.43 -10.64
N VAL A 146 0.46 3.36 -10.90
CA VAL A 146 1.93 3.34 -10.70
C VAL A 146 2.61 4.34 -11.63
N ALA A 147 2.19 4.41 -12.90
CA ALA A 147 2.73 5.39 -13.85
C ALA A 147 2.45 6.83 -13.37
N LYS A 148 1.25 7.07 -12.83
CA LYS A 148 0.88 8.37 -12.28
C LYS A 148 1.77 8.75 -11.09
N ILE A 149 2.01 7.82 -10.17
CA ILE A 149 2.88 8.05 -9.02
C ILE A 149 4.30 8.40 -9.47
N ILE A 150 4.85 7.64 -10.41
CA ILE A 150 6.19 7.88 -10.94
C ILE A 150 6.28 9.30 -11.51
N LYS A 151 5.27 9.72 -12.27
CA LYS A 151 5.20 11.07 -12.83
C LYS A 151 5.10 12.12 -11.73
N ASP A 152 4.22 11.93 -10.76
CA ASP A 152 4.00 12.88 -9.67
C ASP A 152 5.24 13.04 -8.78
N LEU A 153 6.05 12.00 -8.64
CA LEU A 153 7.30 12.03 -7.88
C LEU A 153 8.49 12.57 -8.67
N GLY A 154 8.32 12.83 -9.97
CA GLY A 154 9.39 13.37 -10.81
C GLY A 154 10.51 12.40 -11.13
N ILE A 155 10.19 11.12 -11.14
CA ILE A 155 11.19 10.07 -11.41
C ILE A 155 11.28 9.77 -12.89
#